data_e955c9bacca583cecf5257c72b1ed183
#
_entry.id   e955c9bacca583cecf5257c72b1ed183
#
_cell.length_a   1.000
_cell.length_b   1.000
_cell.length_c   1.000
_cell.angle_alpha   90.00
_cell.angle_beta   90.00
_cell.angle_gamma   90.00
#
_symmetry.space_group_name_H-M   'P 1'
#
loop_
_entity.id
_entity.type
_entity.pdbx_description
1 polymer ?
#
loop_
_entity_poly.entity_id
_entity_poly.type
_entity_poly.pdbx_seq_one_letter_code
_entity_poly.pdbx_strand_id
1 'polypeptide(L)' 'MSRLEIHQHKSAIGEKRSAKGTLQALGLKRTGARVSHEDTPALRGMLRKVAHLVEVGEGKSR' A
#
# COMPACT_ATOMS: atom_id res chain seq x y z
N MET A 1 2.45 1.30 19.21
CA MET A 1 2.31 1.73 17.94
C MET A 1 2.22 0.63 16.99
N SER A 2 1.32 0.75 16.06
CA SER A 2 1.10 -0.30 15.08
C SER A 2 1.75 0.06 13.79
N ARG A 3 2.26 -0.92 13.13
CA ARG A 3 2.77 -0.74 11.78
C ARG A 3 2.01 -1.64 10.85
N LEU A 4 1.83 -1.20 9.63
CA LEU A 4 1.15 -1.99 8.63
C LEU A 4 2.14 -2.35 7.54
N GLU A 5 2.10 -3.61 7.14
CA GLU A 5 2.91 -4.06 6.02
C GLU A 5 2.02 -4.07 4.80
N ILE A 6 2.49 -3.46 3.75
CA ILE A 6 1.72 -3.35 2.53
C ILE A 6 2.49 -4.05 1.43
N HIS A 7 1.81 -4.96 0.75
CA HIS A 7 2.43 -5.76 -0.30
C HIS A 7 1.60 -5.61 -1.56
N GLN A 8 2.19 -5.09 -2.60
CA GLN A 8 1.49 -4.94 -3.87
C GLN A 8 1.49 -6.27 -4.58
N HIS A 9 0.32 -6.87 -4.70
CA HIS A 9 0.24 -8.17 -5.33
C HIS A 9 -0.35 -8.12 -6.74
N LYS A 10 -0.77 -6.95 -7.18
CA LYS A 10 -1.27 -6.79 -8.54
C LYS A 10 -0.59 -5.62 -9.20
N SER A 11 -0.45 -5.71 -10.51
CA SER A 11 0.17 -4.63 -11.26
C SER A 11 -0.73 -3.41 -11.32
N ALA A 12 -0.12 -2.24 -11.34
CA ALA A 12 -0.87 -1.01 -11.49
C ALA A 12 -1.09 -0.63 -12.95
N ILE A 13 -0.65 -1.48 -13.86
CA ILE A 13 -0.84 -1.20 -15.28
C ILE A 13 -2.33 -1.17 -15.58
N GLY A 14 -2.77 -0.10 -16.21
CA GLY A 14 -4.18 0.06 -16.51
C GLY A 14 -4.96 0.77 -15.44
N GLU A 15 -4.34 1.06 -14.29
CA GLU A 15 -5.03 1.77 -13.24
C GLU A 15 -5.03 3.26 -13.49
N LYS A 16 -5.93 3.96 -12.82
CA LYS A 16 -6.00 5.39 -12.96
C LYS A 16 -4.76 6.04 -12.39
N ARG A 17 -4.50 7.25 -12.87
CA ARG A 17 -3.34 7.98 -12.42
C ARG A 17 -3.33 8.17 -10.91
N SER A 18 -4.49 8.41 -10.32
CA SER A 18 -4.55 8.63 -8.88
C SER A 18 -4.13 7.37 -8.12
N ALA A 19 -4.50 6.20 -8.59
CA ALA A 19 -4.08 4.97 -7.93
C ALA A 19 -2.58 4.78 -8.05
N LYS A 20 -2.03 5.07 -9.22
CA LYS A 20 -0.58 4.95 -9.41
C LYS A 20 0.15 5.92 -8.51
N GLY A 21 -0.35 7.14 -8.40
CA GLY A 21 0.26 8.13 -7.53
C GLY A 21 0.24 7.70 -6.08
N THR A 22 -0.87 7.10 -5.67
CA THR A 22 -0.97 6.60 -4.30
C THR A 22 0.05 5.50 -4.04
N LEU A 23 0.22 4.60 -4.98
CA LEU A 23 1.20 3.54 -4.82
C LEU A 23 2.61 4.11 -4.74
N GLN A 24 2.90 5.12 -5.53
CA GLN A 24 4.20 5.76 -5.46
C GLN A 24 4.42 6.44 -4.12
N ALA A 25 3.38 7.09 -3.63
CA ALA A 25 3.48 7.76 -2.34
C ALA A 25 3.73 6.75 -1.22
N LEU A 26 3.22 5.55 -1.38
CA LEU A 26 3.44 4.51 -0.40
C LEU A 26 4.81 3.84 -0.56
N GLY A 27 5.46 4.06 -1.67
CA GLY A 27 6.75 3.44 -1.92
C GLY A 27 6.64 2.15 -2.71
N LEU A 28 5.45 1.83 -3.22
CA LEU A 28 5.26 0.61 -3.97
C LEU A 28 5.42 0.94 -5.44
N LYS A 29 6.50 0.53 -6.01
CA LYS A 29 6.79 0.90 -7.40
C LYS A 29 6.50 -0.20 -8.39
N ARG A 30 6.30 -1.39 -7.94
CA ARG A 30 6.00 -2.49 -8.85
C ARG A 30 5.37 -3.64 -8.09
N THR A 31 4.84 -4.59 -8.85
CA THR A 31 4.26 -5.78 -8.27
C THR A 31 5.31 -6.51 -7.45
N GLY A 32 4.94 -6.95 -6.30
CA GLY A 32 5.85 -7.65 -5.42
C GLY A 32 6.56 -6.76 -4.42
N ALA A 33 6.43 -5.43 -4.57
CA ALA A 33 7.06 -4.52 -3.63
C ALA A 33 6.38 -4.61 -2.27
N ARG A 34 7.15 -4.43 -1.24
CA ARG A 34 6.64 -4.44 0.13
C ARG A 34 7.17 -3.26 0.87
N VAL A 35 6.33 -2.65 1.67
CA VAL A 35 6.74 -1.53 2.50
C VAL A 35 6.03 -1.65 3.83
N SER A 36 6.54 -0.98 4.84
CA SER A 36 5.83 -0.90 6.10
C SER A 36 5.71 0.56 6.48
N HIS A 37 4.58 0.92 7.04
CA HIS A 37 4.30 2.28 7.45
C HIS A 37 3.59 2.26 8.77
N GLU A 38 3.64 3.38 9.45
CA GLU A 38 2.91 3.51 10.67
C GLU A 38 1.43 3.58 10.37
N ASP A 39 0.63 3.00 11.26
CA ASP A 39 -0.80 2.99 11.06
C ASP A 39 -1.36 4.36 11.44
N THR A 40 -1.66 5.16 10.45
CA THR A 40 -2.24 6.49 10.66
C THR A 40 -3.50 6.62 9.83
N PRO A 41 -4.38 7.55 10.19
CA PRO A 41 -5.57 7.76 9.37
C PRO A 41 -5.25 8.17 7.95
N ALA A 42 -4.19 8.93 7.76
CA ALA A 42 -3.80 9.35 6.42
C ALA A 42 -3.40 8.13 5.59
N LEU A 43 -2.64 7.23 6.18
CA LEU A 43 -2.23 6.03 5.49
C LEU A 43 -3.43 5.18 5.12
N ARG A 44 -4.37 5.03 6.03
CA ARG A 44 -5.53 4.22 5.76
C ARG A 44 -6.35 4.79 4.62
N GLY A 45 -6.44 6.11 4.54
CA GLY A 45 -7.13 6.76 3.44
C GLY A 45 -6.48 6.45 2.11
N MET A 46 -5.15 6.44 2.08
CA MET A 46 -4.43 6.11 0.86
C MET A 46 -4.62 4.64 0.49
N LEU A 47 -4.62 3.77 1.48
CA LEU A 47 -4.76 2.35 1.22
C LEU A 47 -6.13 2.00 0.64
N ARG A 48 -7.15 2.74 1.03
CA ARG A 48 -8.47 2.49 0.49
C ARG A 48 -8.51 2.61 -1.00
N LYS A 49 -7.74 3.53 -1.55
CA LYS A 49 -7.76 3.78 -2.98
C LYS A 49 -7.11 2.66 -3.76
N VAL A 50 -6.22 1.93 -3.14
CA VAL A 50 -5.48 0.88 -3.83
C VAL A 50 -5.67 -0.48 -3.17
N ALA A 51 -6.71 -0.62 -2.37
CA ALA A 51 -6.91 -1.86 -1.63
C ALA A 51 -7.02 -3.07 -2.55
N HIS A 52 -7.53 -2.86 -3.75
CA HIS A 52 -7.69 -3.96 -4.69
C HIS A 52 -6.37 -4.40 -5.32
N LEU A 53 -5.31 -3.63 -5.08
CA LEU A 53 -4.00 -3.93 -5.66
C LEU A 53 -3.00 -4.40 -4.62
N VAL A 54 -3.29 -4.20 -3.35
CA VAL A 54 -2.34 -4.49 -2.30
C VAL A 54 -2.98 -5.32 -1.20
N GLU A 55 -2.11 -5.96 -0.42
CA GLU A 55 -2.55 -6.67 0.74
C GLU A 55 -1.96 -5.95 1.93
N VAL A 56 -2.75 -5.73 2.95
CA VAL A 56 -2.29 -5.04 4.13
C VAL A 56 -2.33 -6.01 5.29
N GLY A 57 -1.22 -6.20 5.96
CA GLY A 57 -1.14 -7.03 7.14
C GLY A 57 -0.64 -6.21 8.28
N GLU A 58 -0.98 -6.61 9.48
CA GLU A 58 -0.45 -5.95 10.62
C GLU A 58 0.97 -6.35 10.77
N GLY A 59 1.82 -5.41 10.88
CA GLY A 59 3.22 -5.66 11.04
C GLY A 59 3.54 -6.06 12.43
N LYS A 60 3.07 -7.19 12.88
CA LYS A 60 3.36 -7.60 14.14
C LYS A 60 4.63 -8.07 14.19
N SER A 61 5.37 -7.53 14.92
CA SER A 61 6.61 -8.06 15.03
C SER A 61 6.49 -9.21 15.81
N ARG A 62 6.94 -10.08 15.63
CA ARG A 62 6.84 -11.19 16.35
C ARG A 62 8.02 -11.72 16.55
#